data_00bdafd59bd83b1a001c62699638174d
#
_entry.id   00bdafd59bd83b1a001c62699638174d
#
_cell.length_a   1.000
_cell.length_b   1.000
_cell.length_c   1.000
_cell.angle_alpha   90.00
_cell.angle_beta   90.00
_cell.angle_gamma   90.00
#
_symmetry.space_group_name_H-M   'P 1'
#
loop_
_entity.id
_entity.type
_entity.pdbx_description
1 polymer ?
#
loop_
_entity_poly.entity_id
_entity_poly.type
_entity_poly.pdbx_seq_one_letter_code
_entity_poly.pdbx_strand_id
1 'polypeptide(L)'
;MKKIIAILLVAVMALSMAACGGASSGDVTYAIVCKDASNPYMLRMISGFEAACEALGVKSVTKSPESATVDGQITIVNELVAQGVKGIAIAANDAAALEPTIKAAREAGIVVVTLDSDTKGSQMFVNQAGVEQVAQVLVDSCLDMAGGEGQFAVLSASSTATNQNAWIAAMKVIIDGNPDKYGKLEWVETVYGDDEAQKSTDEMQNLMTKYPNLEVVCCPTTVGILAAAKVVANKADCAIKVAGLGLPSEMKDYVGEGKPCPYMYLWNPIEVGECAVYMIKAIIDGKVGEVGTSFGADNDKTYEITAGDPAEKQIIVGPPFAFTGENIGEWAGVY
;
A
#
# COMPACT_ATOMS: atom_id res chain seq x y z
N MET A 1 -15.32 -69.47 16.29
CA MET A 1 -14.08 -68.75 15.88
C MET A 1 -14.30 -67.83 14.68
N LYS A 2 -15.04 -68.20 13.64
CA LYS A 2 -15.25 -67.32 12.44
C LYS A 2 -16.07 -66.06 12.69
N LYS A 3 -16.97 -65.99 13.70
CA LYS A 3 -17.77 -64.79 14.01
C LYS A 3 -17.06 -63.78 14.90
N ILE A 4 -16.04 -64.17 15.62
CA ILE A 4 -15.26 -63.26 16.48
C ILE A 4 -14.20 -62.50 15.64
N ILE A 5 -13.69 -63.12 14.57
CA ILE A 5 -12.71 -62.47 13.64
C ILE A 5 -13.39 -61.39 12.80
N ALA A 6 -14.69 -61.55 12.44
CA ALA A 6 -15.42 -60.53 11.66
C ALA A 6 -15.70 -59.26 12.48
N ILE A 7 -15.92 -59.36 13.80
CA ILE A 7 -16.16 -58.22 14.69
C ILE A 7 -14.86 -57.43 14.97
N LEU A 8 -13.70 -58.09 15.05
CA LEU A 8 -12.40 -57.43 15.20
C LEU A 8 -11.99 -56.65 13.93
N LEU A 9 -12.31 -57.15 12.71
CA LEU A 9 -12.00 -56.47 11.46
C LEU A 9 -12.85 -55.20 11.24
N VAL A 10 -14.12 -55.19 11.71
CA VAL A 10 -14.96 -54.02 11.63
C VAL A 10 -14.54 -52.95 12.65
N ALA A 11 -14.08 -53.34 13.83
CA ALA A 11 -13.59 -52.39 14.85
C ALA A 11 -12.27 -51.72 14.43
N VAL A 12 -11.38 -52.40 13.67
CA VAL A 12 -10.14 -51.82 13.14
C VAL A 12 -10.41 -50.84 11.99
N MET A 13 -11.43 -51.06 11.15
CA MET A 13 -11.82 -50.13 10.11
C MET A 13 -12.55 -48.90 10.66
N ALA A 14 -13.23 -48.97 11.80
CA ALA A 14 -13.88 -47.83 12.45
C ALA A 14 -12.88 -46.93 13.17
N LEU A 15 -11.73 -47.44 13.64
CA LEU A 15 -10.68 -46.59 14.24
C LEU A 15 -9.79 -45.91 13.21
N SER A 16 -9.77 -46.33 11.94
CA SER A 16 -8.97 -45.68 10.89
C SER A 16 -9.69 -44.47 10.23
N MET A 17 -10.97 -44.20 10.51
CA MET A 17 -11.70 -43.03 10.03
C MET A 17 -11.75 -41.85 11.02
N ALA A 18 -11.21 -41.99 12.23
CA ALA A 18 -11.14 -40.94 13.23
C ALA A 18 -9.82 -40.16 13.24
N ALA A 19 -8.90 -40.45 12.30
CA ALA A 19 -7.58 -39.82 12.21
C ALA A 19 -7.45 -38.81 11.03
N CYS A 20 -8.59 -38.36 10.45
CA CYS A 20 -8.58 -37.28 9.46
C CYS A 20 -9.37 -36.08 10.00
N GLY A 21 -8.70 -35.18 10.69
CA GLY A 21 -9.33 -33.96 11.18
C GLY A 21 -8.46 -33.10 12.06
N GLY A 22 -7.23 -32.92 11.66
CA GLY A 22 -6.35 -31.90 12.21
C GLY A 22 -5.38 -31.50 11.11
N ALA A 23 -5.81 -30.62 10.19
CA ALA A 23 -4.81 -29.92 9.40
C ALA A 23 -3.90 -29.21 10.39
N SER A 24 -2.63 -29.62 10.45
CA SER A 24 -1.66 -28.92 11.25
C SER A 24 -1.62 -27.47 10.73
N SER A 25 -1.70 -26.49 11.61
CA SER A 25 -1.57 -25.06 11.27
C SER A 25 -0.30 -24.75 10.46
N GLY A 26 0.62 -25.67 10.35
CA GLY A 26 1.86 -25.56 9.58
C GLY A 26 1.74 -25.70 8.06
N ASP A 27 0.57 -26.09 7.53
CA ASP A 27 0.35 -26.26 6.08
C ASP A 27 -0.39 -25.07 5.43
N VAL A 28 -0.88 -24.12 6.22
CA VAL A 28 -1.52 -22.90 5.71
C VAL A 28 -0.45 -21.88 5.39
N THR A 29 -0.43 -21.40 4.16
CA THR A 29 0.53 -20.40 3.68
C THR A 29 -0.20 -19.21 3.10
N TYR A 30 0.17 -17.99 3.55
CA TYR A 30 -0.25 -16.72 2.94
C TYR A 30 0.93 -16.08 2.23
N ALA A 31 0.67 -15.35 1.18
CA ALA A 31 1.69 -14.66 0.40
C ALA A 31 1.42 -13.17 0.33
N ILE A 32 2.49 -12.36 0.34
CA ILE A 32 2.45 -10.95 0.00
C ILE A 32 3.23 -10.71 -1.29
N VAL A 33 2.64 -9.93 -2.20
CA VAL A 33 3.25 -9.53 -3.48
C VAL A 33 3.27 -8.00 -3.54
N CYS A 34 4.42 -7.41 -3.32
CA CYS A 34 4.60 -5.96 -3.40
C CYS A 34 4.89 -5.47 -4.82
N LYS A 35 4.94 -4.14 -5.02
CA LYS A 35 5.17 -3.52 -6.33
C LYS A 35 6.56 -3.81 -6.87
N ASP A 36 7.56 -3.73 -5.99
CA ASP A 36 8.96 -4.03 -6.28
C ASP A 36 9.69 -4.49 -5.00
N ALA A 37 10.91 -5.01 -5.17
CA ALA A 37 11.70 -5.56 -4.07
C ALA A 37 12.57 -4.52 -3.36
N SER A 38 12.73 -3.33 -3.91
CA SER A 38 13.71 -2.33 -3.46
C SER A 38 13.12 -1.18 -2.65
N ASN A 39 11.80 -0.93 -2.75
CA ASN A 39 11.15 0.20 -2.09
C ASN A 39 11.03 -0.02 -0.57
N PRO A 40 11.68 0.83 0.27
CA PRO A 40 11.65 0.68 1.72
C PRO A 40 10.25 0.73 2.33
N TYR A 41 9.30 1.47 1.74
CA TYR A 41 7.91 1.48 2.16
C TYR A 41 7.28 0.08 2.02
N MET A 42 7.52 -0.61 0.89
CA MET A 42 7.04 -1.98 0.67
C MET A 42 7.64 -2.96 1.69
N LEU A 43 8.93 -2.79 2.06
CA LEU A 43 9.57 -3.62 3.07
C LEU A 43 8.91 -3.47 4.45
N ARG A 44 8.37 -2.28 4.79
CA ARG A 44 7.62 -2.10 6.04
C ARG A 44 6.26 -2.80 6.00
N MET A 45 5.55 -2.78 4.89
CA MET A 45 4.32 -3.58 4.74
C MET A 45 4.61 -5.09 4.86
N ILE A 46 5.68 -5.57 4.23
CA ILE A 46 6.13 -6.96 4.34
C ILE A 46 6.38 -7.33 5.80
N SER A 47 7.08 -6.49 6.56
CA SER A 47 7.38 -6.78 7.97
C SER A 47 6.11 -6.93 8.82
N GLY A 48 5.09 -6.10 8.58
CA GLY A 48 3.80 -6.23 9.27
C GLY A 48 3.04 -7.50 8.87
N PHE A 49 3.08 -7.84 7.58
CA PHE A 49 2.47 -9.07 7.07
C PHE A 49 3.12 -10.33 7.69
N GLU A 50 4.46 -10.38 7.72
CA GLU A 50 5.20 -11.51 8.27
C GLU A 50 4.96 -11.66 9.77
N ALA A 51 4.98 -10.56 10.53
CA ALA A 51 4.70 -10.57 11.96
C ALA A 51 3.28 -11.07 12.28
N ALA A 52 2.28 -10.65 11.49
CA ALA A 52 0.91 -11.13 11.68
C ALA A 52 0.74 -12.61 11.31
N CYS A 53 1.42 -13.08 10.26
CA CYS A 53 1.46 -14.50 9.92
C CYS A 53 2.09 -15.33 11.04
N GLU A 54 3.19 -14.86 11.61
CA GLU A 54 3.84 -15.52 12.76
C GLU A 54 2.91 -15.59 13.97
N ALA A 55 2.24 -14.48 14.31
CA ALA A 55 1.27 -14.42 15.42
C ALA A 55 0.11 -15.41 15.25
N LEU A 56 -0.33 -15.67 14.01
CA LEU A 56 -1.39 -16.63 13.68
C LEU A 56 -0.87 -18.07 13.53
N GLY A 57 0.43 -18.30 13.56
CA GLY A 57 1.03 -19.61 13.31
C GLY A 57 0.85 -20.11 11.87
N VAL A 58 0.72 -19.19 10.88
CA VAL A 58 0.65 -19.51 9.46
C VAL A 58 1.98 -19.18 8.78
N LYS A 59 2.32 -19.89 7.72
CA LYS A 59 3.53 -19.60 6.93
C LYS A 59 3.33 -18.36 6.08
N SER A 60 4.33 -17.49 6.03
CA SER A 60 4.40 -16.37 5.09
C SER A 60 5.32 -16.69 3.92
N VAL A 61 4.96 -16.17 2.74
CA VAL A 61 5.80 -16.13 1.55
C VAL A 61 5.81 -14.70 1.04
N THR A 62 7.00 -14.13 0.94
CA THR A 62 7.22 -12.79 0.39
C THR A 62 7.78 -12.91 -1.02
N LYS A 63 7.13 -12.26 -1.98
CA LYS A 63 7.60 -12.15 -3.36
C LYS A 63 7.34 -10.75 -3.91
N SER A 64 8.29 -10.22 -4.67
CA SER A 64 8.16 -8.94 -5.38
C SER A 64 8.98 -9.03 -6.68
N PRO A 65 8.55 -8.39 -7.76
CA PRO A 65 9.40 -8.24 -8.94
C PRO A 65 10.61 -7.36 -8.60
N GLU A 66 11.70 -7.49 -9.35
CA GLU A 66 12.92 -6.68 -9.17
C GLU A 66 12.68 -5.19 -9.45
N SER A 67 11.75 -4.90 -10.37
CA SER A 67 11.27 -3.56 -10.69
C SER A 67 9.74 -3.56 -10.75
N ALA A 68 9.11 -2.39 -10.61
CA ALA A 68 7.66 -2.23 -10.53
C ALA A 68 6.95 -2.56 -11.86
N THR A 69 7.00 -3.83 -12.28
CA THR A 69 6.39 -4.32 -13.53
C THR A 69 5.21 -5.25 -13.27
N VAL A 70 4.14 -5.07 -14.05
CA VAL A 70 2.95 -5.93 -13.95
C VAL A 70 3.23 -7.35 -14.42
N ASP A 71 4.06 -7.55 -15.44
CA ASP A 71 4.42 -8.89 -15.95
C ASP A 71 5.14 -9.72 -14.88
N GLY A 72 6.00 -9.08 -14.10
CA GLY A 72 6.64 -9.71 -12.94
C GLY A 72 5.61 -10.15 -11.90
N GLN A 73 4.62 -9.30 -11.59
CA GLN A 73 3.55 -9.67 -10.66
C GLN A 73 2.66 -10.79 -11.18
N ILE A 74 2.29 -10.78 -12.46
CA ILE A 74 1.52 -11.86 -13.12
C ILE A 74 2.25 -13.21 -12.97
N THR A 75 3.55 -13.23 -13.25
CA THR A 75 4.38 -14.43 -13.12
C THR A 75 4.37 -14.94 -11.68
N ILE A 76 4.60 -14.05 -10.71
CA ILE A 76 4.64 -14.38 -9.28
C ILE A 76 3.28 -14.93 -8.80
N VAL A 77 2.16 -14.30 -9.17
CA VAL A 77 0.83 -14.77 -8.77
C VAL A 77 0.56 -16.17 -9.33
N ASN A 78 0.90 -16.44 -10.61
CA ASN A 78 0.75 -17.78 -11.21
C ASN A 78 1.60 -18.85 -10.49
N GLU A 79 2.83 -18.51 -10.07
CA GLU A 79 3.67 -19.39 -9.26
C GLU A 79 3.04 -19.70 -7.90
N LEU A 80 2.49 -18.68 -7.22
CA LEU A 80 1.83 -18.85 -5.92
C LEU A 80 0.55 -19.71 -6.03
N VAL A 81 -0.22 -19.54 -7.11
CA VAL A 81 -1.36 -20.41 -7.42
C VAL A 81 -0.91 -21.86 -7.58
N ALA A 82 0.17 -22.11 -8.35
CA ALA A 82 0.72 -23.46 -8.53
C ALA A 82 1.26 -24.06 -7.21
N GLN A 83 1.75 -23.24 -6.29
CA GLN A 83 2.20 -23.66 -4.95
C GLN A 83 1.03 -23.96 -3.99
N GLY A 84 -0.20 -23.59 -4.33
CA GLY A 84 -1.39 -23.87 -3.54
C GLY A 84 -1.49 -23.05 -2.25
N VAL A 85 -0.99 -21.80 -2.23
CA VAL A 85 -1.16 -20.88 -1.10
C VAL A 85 -2.64 -20.65 -0.83
N LYS A 86 -3.01 -20.31 0.40
CA LYS A 86 -4.41 -20.13 0.79
C LYS A 86 -4.89 -18.68 0.65
N GLY A 87 -3.96 -17.74 0.73
CA GLY A 87 -4.26 -16.32 0.59
C GLY A 87 -3.12 -15.57 -0.08
N ILE A 88 -3.45 -14.56 -0.86
CA ILE A 88 -2.52 -13.62 -1.50
C ILE A 88 -2.98 -12.22 -1.17
N ALA A 89 -2.06 -11.41 -0.64
CA ALA A 89 -2.18 -9.96 -0.54
C ALA A 89 -1.28 -9.33 -1.60
N ILE A 90 -1.82 -8.48 -2.48
CA ILE A 90 -1.07 -7.90 -3.60
C ILE A 90 -1.26 -6.38 -3.69
N ALA A 91 -0.14 -5.65 -3.83
CA ALA A 91 -0.13 -4.23 -4.19
C ALA A 91 0.01 -4.11 -5.72
N ALA A 92 -1.06 -3.76 -6.41
CA ALA A 92 -1.12 -3.80 -7.86
C ALA A 92 -0.24 -2.73 -8.55
N ASN A 93 0.62 -3.12 -9.50
CA ASN A 93 1.36 -2.18 -10.36
C ASN A 93 0.49 -1.61 -11.48
N ASP A 94 -0.40 -2.43 -12.05
CA ASP A 94 -1.39 -2.04 -13.05
C ASP A 94 -2.69 -2.80 -12.78
N ALA A 95 -3.73 -2.07 -12.38
CA ALA A 95 -5.01 -2.65 -11.99
C ALA A 95 -5.71 -3.38 -13.13
N ALA A 96 -5.65 -2.84 -14.35
CA ALA A 96 -6.34 -3.42 -15.49
C ALA A 96 -5.64 -4.69 -16.01
N ALA A 97 -4.31 -4.66 -16.06
CA ALA A 97 -3.53 -5.79 -16.54
C ALA A 97 -3.53 -6.98 -15.55
N LEU A 98 -3.63 -6.72 -14.25
CA LEU A 98 -3.68 -7.76 -13.21
C LEU A 98 -5.06 -8.41 -13.04
N GLU A 99 -6.15 -7.72 -13.39
CA GLU A 99 -7.52 -8.21 -13.16
C GLU A 99 -7.75 -9.66 -13.61
N PRO A 100 -7.35 -10.09 -14.82
CA PRO A 100 -7.55 -11.49 -15.27
C PRO A 100 -6.81 -12.51 -14.38
N THR A 101 -5.57 -12.18 -13.98
CA THR A 101 -4.74 -13.05 -13.14
C THR A 101 -5.32 -13.20 -11.73
N ILE A 102 -5.83 -12.11 -11.15
CA ILE A 102 -6.50 -12.11 -9.84
C ILE A 102 -7.76 -12.96 -9.88
N LYS A 103 -8.59 -12.81 -10.94
CA LYS A 103 -9.78 -13.65 -11.12
C LYS A 103 -9.45 -15.14 -11.22
N ALA A 104 -8.43 -15.49 -12.02
CA ALA A 104 -7.98 -16.87 -12.16
C ALA A 104 -7.48 -17.47 -10.82
N ALA A 105 -6.75 -16.70 -10.01
CA ALA A 105 -6.32 -17.14 -8.69
C ALA A 105 -7.52 -17.41 -7.76
N ARG A 106 -8.54 -16.55 -7.79
CA ARG A 106 -9.77 -16.75 -7.03
C ARG A 106 -10.58 -17.96 -7.49
N GLU A 107 -10.67 -18.18 -8.79
CA GLU A 107 -11.32 -19.37 -9.37
C GLU A 107 -10.59 -20.67 -8.98
N ALA A 108 -9.29 -20.61 -8.75
CA ALA A 108 -8.50 -21.70 -8.17
C ALA A 108 -8.72 -21.90 -6.65
N GLY A 109 -9.59 -21.10 -6.01
CA GLY A 109 -9.97 -21.21 -4.60
C GLY A 109 -9.02 -20.49 -3.64
N ILE A 110 -8.20 -19.57 -4.13
CA ILE A 110 -7.29 -18.75 -3.31
C ILE A 110 -8.02 -17.46 -2.90
N VAL A 111 -7.92 -17.09 -1.63
CA VAL A 111 -8.35 -15.76 -1.18
C VAL A 111 -7.37 -14.72 -1.68
N VAL A 112 -7.84 -13.74 -2.44
CA VAL A 112 -7.02 -12.65 -2.93
C VAL A 112 -7.56 -11.32 -2.41
N VAL A 113 -6.73 -10.63 -1.65
CA VAL A 113 -6.97 -9.25 -1.20
C VAL A 113 -5.92 -8.34 -1.80
N THR A 114 -6.27 -7.09 -1.99
CA THR A 114 -5.32 -6.04 -2.38
C THR A 114 -4.94 -5.20 -1.17
N LEU A 115 -3.76 -4.59 -1.23
CA LEU A 115 -3.30 -3.62 -0.23
C LEU A 115 -2.52 -2.51 -0.97
N ASP A 116 -2.50 -1.29 -0.41
CA ASP A 116 -1.85 -0.11 -1.00
C ASP A 116 -2.42 0.34 -2.35
N SER A 117 -2.46 -0.56 -3.33
CA SER A 117 -3.05 -0.31 -4.67
C SER A 117 -4.01 -1.43 -5.02
N ASP A 118 -5.22 -1.05 -5.41
CA ASP A 118 -6.29 -1.99 -5.70
C ASP A 118 -6.37 -2.40 -7.18
N THR A 119 -7.04 -3.51 -7.44
CA THR A 119 -7.44 -3.99 -8.77
C THR A 119 -8.80 -4.69 -8.70
N LYS A 120 -9.54 -4.66 -9.80
CA LYS A 120 -10.77 -5.44 -9.93
C LYS A 120 -10.50 -6.93 -9.75
N GLY A 121 -11.47 -7.62 -9.20
CA GLY A 121 -11.39 -9.05 -8.98
C GLY A 121 -10.84 -9.45 -7.61
N SER A 122 -10.22 -8.56 -6.83
CA SER A 122 -9.92 -8.82 -5.42
C SER A 122 -11.20 -9.00 -4.59
N GLN A 123 -11.09 -9.67 -3.44
CA GLN A 123 -12.25 -9.84 -2.57
C GLN A 123 -12.47 -8.64 -1.66
N MET A 124 -11.39 -8.01 -1.23
CA MET A 124 -11.39 -6.79 -0.42
C MET A 124 -10.09 -6.03 -0.63
N PHE A 125 -10.12 -4.74 -0.31
CA PHE A 125 -8.97 -3.85 -0.37
C PHE A 125 -8.58 -3.34 1.03
N VAL A 126 -7.31 -3.47 1.38
CA VAL A 126 -6.69 -2.77 2.52
C VAL A 126 -6.21 -1.42 2.02
N ASN A 127 -7.05 -0.42 2.18
CA ASN A 127 -6.74 0.96 1.82
C ASN A 127 -5.97 1.61 2.98
N GLN A 128 -4.77 2.05 2.71
CA GLN A 128 -3.89 2.67 3.71
C GLN A 128 -4.45 3.96 4.31
N ALA A 129 -5.17 4.76 3.48
CA ALA A 129 -5.84 6.00 3.90
C ALA A 129 -6.91 6.39 2.87
N GLY A 130 -7.93 7.14 3.30
CA GLY A 130 -8.99 7.60 2.42
C GLY A 130 -8.46 8.51 1.31
N VAL A 131 -8.88 8.27 0.06
CA VAL A 131 -8.39 8.98 -1.14
C VAL A 131 -8.55 10.50 -1.00
N GLU A 132 -9.73 10.95 -0.56
CA GLU A 132 -10.01 12.38 -0.39
C GLU A 132 -9.16 12.99 0.73
N GLN A 133 -8.91 12.23 1.82
CA GLN A 133 -8.08 12.70 2.93
C GLN A 133 -6.62 12.89 2.49
N VAL A 134 -6.08 11.95 1.72
CA VAL A 134 -4.73 12.07 1.15
C VAL A 134 -4.66 13.26 0.20
N ALA A 135 -5.59 13.38 -0.74
CA ALA A 135 -5.63 14.49 -1.68
C ALA A 135 -5.73 15.85 -0.97
N GLN A 136 -6.56 15.93 0.08
CA GLN A 136 -6.75 17.17 0.85
C GLN A 136 -5.45 17.62 1.52
N VAL A 137 -4.74 16.72 2.22
CA VAL A 137 -3.48 17.09 2.89
C VAL A 137 -2.38 17.46 1.87
N LEU A 138 -2.37 16.84 0.70
CA LEU A 138 -1.41 17.18 -0.36
C LEU A 138 -1.67 18.57 -0.95
N VAL A 139 -2.94 18.89 -1.27
CA VAL A 139 -3.30 20.22 -1.80
C VAL A 139 -3.07 21.31 -0.75
N ASP A 140 -3.48 21.08 0.48
CA ASP A 140 -3.26 22.04 1.57
C ASP A 140 -1.76 22.27 1.81
N SER A 141 -0.94 21.24 1.70
CA SER A 141 0.53 21.38 1.79
C SER A 141 1.10 22.23 0.66
N CYS A 142 0.60 22.04 -0.57
CA CYS A 142 1.04 22.88 -1.70
C CYS A 142 0.68 24.34 -1.46
N LEU A 143 -0.54 24.62 -1.00
CA LEU A 143 -0.99 25.98 -0.71
C LEU A 143 -0.19 26.64 0.40
N ASP A 144 0.02 25.93 1.50
CA ASP A 144 0.77 26.42 2.67
C ASP A 144 2.24 26.69 2.33
N MET A 145 2.89 25.75 1.69
CA MET A 145 4.31 25.85 1.32
C MET A 145 4.59 26.89 0.22
N ALA A 146 3.60 27.18 -0.65
CA ALA A 146 3.64 28.28 -1.63
C ALA A 146 3.23 29.64 -1.03
N GLY A 147 2.89 29.70 0.28
CA GLY A 147 2.47 30.95 0.93
C GLY A 147 1.13 31.49 0.45
N GLY A 148 0.26 30.62 -0.08
CA GLY A 148 -1.11 30.94 -0.51
C GLY A 148 -1.30 31.18 -1.99
N GLU A 149 -0.23 31.31 -2.78
CA GLU A 149 -0.25 31.48 -4.24
C GLU A 149 1.06 31.02 -4.85
N GLY A 150 1.08 30.63 -6.13
CA GLY A 150 2.29 30.29 -6.85
C GLY A 150 2.22 28.97 -7.62
N GLN A 151 3.34 28.60 -8.25
CA GLN A 151 3.43 27.43 -9.10
C GLN A 151 3.79 26.17 -8.30
N PHE A 152 3.04 25.09 -8.55
CA PHE A 152 3.45 23.78 -8.08
C PHE A 152 3.39 22.72 -9.18
N ALA A 153 4.23 21.70 -9.06
CA ALA A 153 4.23 20.52 -9.92
C ALA A 153 4.01 19.25 -9.08
N VAL A 154 3.58 18.18 -9.74
CA VAL A 154 3.48 16.86 -9.12
C VAL A 154 4.53 15.91 -9.72
N LEU A 155 5.34 15.30 -8.86
CA LEU A 155 6.27 14.22 -9.20
C LEU A 155 5.73 12.91 -8.63
N SER A 156 5.05 12.13 -9.47
CA SER A 156 4.36 10.89 -9.09
C SER A 156 5.21 9.64 -9.37
N ALA A 157 4.68 8.46 -8.98
CA ALA A 157 5.26 7.17 -9.28
C ALA A 157 5.15 6.84 -10.78
N SER A 158 4.33 5.87 -11.19
CA SER A 158 4.11 5.55 -12.60
C SER A 158 2.77 6.10 -13.11
N SER A 159 2.64 6.22 -14.43
CA SER A 159 1.38 6.67 -15.06
C SER A 159 0.23 5.65 -14.91
N THR A 160 0.53 4.40 -14.54
CA THR A 160 -0.45 3.32 -14.29
C THR A 160 -0.71 3.09 -12.79
N ALA A 161 -0.02 3.79 -11.90
CA ALA A 161 -0.15 3.62 -10.45
C ALA A 161 -1.56 4.04 -9.96
N THR A 162 -2.36 3.07 -9.55
CA THR A 162 -3.80 3.26 -9.27
C THR A 162 -4.04 4.23 -8.13
N ASN A 163 -3.33 4.07 -7.00
CA ASN A 163 -3.49 4.89 -5.81
C ASN A 163 -3.06 6.34 -6.05
N GLN A 164 -1.85 6.58 -6.60
CA GLN A 164 -1.37 7.93 -6.88
C GLN A 164 -2.28 8.65 -7.87
N ASN A 165 -2.72 7.97 -8.93
CA ASN A 165 -3.64 8.55 -9.91
C ASN A 165 -5.00 8.92 -9.30
N ALA A 166 -5.52 8.12 -8.36
CA ALA A 166 -6.74 8.45 -7.63
C ALA A 166 -6.56 9.71 -6.76
N TRP A 167 -5.44 9.83 -6.04
CA TRP A 167 -5.13 11.03 -5.25
C TRP A 167 -4.97 12.27 -6.14
N ILE A 168 -4.24 12.16 -7.25
CA ILE A 168 -4.04 13.25 -8.23
C ILE A 168 -5.39 13.70 -8.82
N ALA A 169 -6.28 12.78 -9.16
CA ALA A 169 -7.61 13.12 -9.64
C ALA A 169 -8.44 13.83 -8.55
N ALA A 170 -8.40 13.35 -7.31
CA ALA A 170 -9.09 13.98 -6.18
C ALA A 170 -8.50 15.36 -5.85
N MET A 171 -7.18 15.56 -5.94
CA MET A 171 -6.54 16.88 -5.79
C MET A 171 -7.11 17.89 -6.79
N LYS A 172 -7.31 17.50 -8.06
CA LYS A 172 -7.91 18.37 -9.07
C LYS A 172 -9.35 18.74 -8.71
N VAL A 173 -10.14 17.75 -8.27
CA VAL A 173 -11.53 18.00 -7.83
C VAL A 173 -11.58 18.98 -6.66
N ILE A 174 -10.67 18.86 -5.69
CA ILE A 174 -10.58 19.75 -4.53
C ILE A 174 -10.22 21.18 -4.97
N ILE A 175 -9.24 21.33 -5.84
CA ILE A 175 -8.78 22.64 -6.33
C ILE A 175 -9.90 23.31 -7.13
N ASP A 176 -10.48 22.61 -8.10
CA ASP A 176 -11.54 23.12 -8.98
C ASP A 176 -12.83 23.46 -8.20
N GLY A 177 -13.12 22.67 -7.16
CA GLY A 177 -14.29 22.87 -6.30
C GLY A 177 -14.18 24.03 -5.31
N ASN A 178 -12.97 24.56 -5.06
CA ASN A 178 -12.73 25.62 -4.09
C ASN A 178 -11.84 26.75 -4.65
N PRO A 179 -12.31 27.46 -5.69
CA PRO A 179 -11.51 28.50 -6.36
C PRO A 179 -11.16 29.68 -5.45
N ASP A 180 -11.98 29.98 -4.45
CA ASP A 180 -11.67 31.03 -3.46
C ASP A 180 -10.46 30.70 -2.62
N LYS A 181 -10.22 29.41 -2.32
CA LYS A 181 -9.08 28.94 -1.52
C LYS A 181 -7.86 28.66 -2.38
N TYR A 182 -8.04 27.95 -3.51
CA TYR A 182 -6.92 27.40 -4.29
C TYR A 182 -6.71 28.08 -5.64
N GLY A 183 -7.56 29.04 -6.05
CA GLY A 183 -7.54 29.63 -7.39
C GLY A 183 -6.28 30.43 -7.74
N LYS A 184 -5.39 30.66 -6.76
CA LYS A 184 -4.08 31.27 -6.98
C LYS A 184 -2.94 30.26 -7.09
N LEU A 185 -3.21 28.96 -6.88
CA LEU A 185 -2.27 27.89 -7.13
C LEU A 185 -2.29 27.53 -8.61
N GLU A 186 -1.14 27.52 -9.25
CA GLU A 186 -0.96 27.11 -10.64
C GLU A 186 -0.31 25.71 -10.67
N TRP A 187 -1.09 24.66 -11.02
CA TRP A 187 -0.55 23.33 -11.26
C TRP A 187 0.06 23.26 -12.66
N VAL A 188 1.38 23.37 -12.74
CA VAL A 188 2.08 23.53 -14.03
C VAL A 188 2.31 22.21 -14.77
N GLU A 189 2.56 21.10 -14.06
CA GLU A 189 2.83 19.79 -14.68
C GLU A 189 2.69 18.63 -13.69
N THR A 190 2.46 17.44 -14.24
CA THR A 190 2.63 16.15 -13.54
C THR A 190 3.65 15.33 -14.31
N VAL A 191 4.72 14.89 -13.62
CA VAL A 191 5.76 14.02 -14.15
C VAL A 191 5.83 12.70 -13.37
N TYR A 192 6.48 11.68 -13.93
CA TYR A 192 6.48 10.33 -13.38
C TYR A 192 7.91 9.78 -13.26
N GLY A 193 8.30 9.51 -12.02
CA GLY A 193 9.62 8.94 -11.68
C GLY A 193 9.68 7.42 -11.70
N ASP A 194 8.55 6.73 -11.98
CA ASP A 194 8.40 5.27 -12.01
C ASP A 194 8.85 4.54 -10.73
N ASP A 195 8.81 5.25 -9.58
CA ASP A 195 9.38 4.82 -8.29
C ASP A 195 10.88 4.45 -8.37
N GLU A 196 11.59 5.00 -9.37
CA GLU A 196 13.03 4.89 -9.53
C GLU A 196 13.73 6.18 -9.05
N ALA A 197 14.70 6.03 -8.15
CA ALA A 197 15.38 7.17 -7.52
C ALA A 197 16.11 8.06 -8.54
N GLN A 198 16.78 7.48 -9.54
CA GLN A 198 17.49 8.25 -10.56
C GLN A 198 16.50 9.00 -11.46
N LYS A 199 15.46 8.32 -11.94
CA LYS A 199 14.46 8.96 -12.80
C LYS A 199 13.72 10.07 -12.06
N SER A 200 13.34 9.85 -10.79
CA SER A 200 12.73 10.87 -9.94
C SER A 200 13.66 12.09 -9.76
N THR A 201 14.97 11.86 -9.63
CA THR A 201 15.98 12.93 -9.56
C THR A 201 16.02 13.73 -10.87
N ASP A 202 16.06 13.05 -12.01
CA ASP A 202 16.10 13.66 -13.33
C ASP A 202 14.82 14.48 -13.60
N GLU A 203 13.65 13.95 -13.26
CA GLU A 203 12.37 14.66 -13.38
C GLU A 203 12.31 15.90 -12.50
N MET A 204 12.81 15.83 -11.25
CA MET A 204 12.90 17.00 -10.38
C MET A 204 13.79 18.10 -11.00
N GLN A 205 14.96 17.74 -11.55
CA GLN A 205 15.87 18.69 -12.19
C GLN A 205 15.26 19.28 -13.46
N ASN A 206 14.51 18.50 -14.23
CA ASN A 206 13.78 18.94 -15.41
C ASN A 206 12.70 19.96 -15.04
N LEU A 207 11.90 19.70 -14.00
CA LEU A 207 10.89 20.63 -13.48
C LEU A 207 11.52 21.98 -13.09
N MET A 208 12.64 21.94 -12.33
CA MET A 208 13.35 23.15 -11.91
C MET A 208 13.90 23.97 -13.09
N THR A 209 14.28 23.32 -14.17
CA THR A 209 14.79 23.96 -15.38
C THR A 209 13.67 24.57 -16.21
N LYS A 210 12.57 23.82 -16.35
CA LYS A 210 11.42 24.19 -17.18
C LYS A 210 10.56 25.29 -16.56
N TYR A 211 10.46 25.29 -15.21
CA TYR A 211 9.62 26.22 -14.46
C TYR A 211 10.46 27.03 -13.46
N PRO A 212 11.07 28.15 -13.89
CA PRO A 212 11.93 28.95 -13.02
C PRO A 212 11.22 29.62 -11.84
N ASN A 213 9.87 29.71 -11.89
CA ASN A 213 9.03 30.25 -10.83
C ASN A 213 8.36 29.14 -9.99
N LEU A 214 8.82 27.88 -10.10
CA LEU A 214 8.31 26.77 -9.34
C LEU A 214 8.58 26.95 -7.84
N GLU A 215 7.55 26.90 -7.01
CA GLU A 215 7.65 27.09 -5.56
C GLU A 215 7.53 25.78 -4.79
N VAL A 216 6.71 24.85 -5.28
CA VAL A 216 6.48 23.57 -4.59
C VAL A 216 6.51 22.39 -5.59
N VAL A 217 7.14 21.30 -5.19
CA VAL A 217 6.97 20.00 -5.84
C VAL A 217 6.26 19.06 -4.86
N CYS A 218 5.08 18.59 -5.26
CA CYS A 218 4.29 17.64 -4.50
C CYS A 218 4.59 16.22 -4.98
N CYS A 219 5.02 15.37 -4.07
CA CYS A 219 5.41 13.99 -4.37
C CYS A 219 4.50 13.00 -3.64
N PRO A 220 3.45 12.46 -4.29
CA PRO A 220 2.60 11.41 -3.69
C PRO A 220 3.27 10.03 -3.74
N THR A 221 4.60 9.97 -3.53
CA THR A 221 5.41 8.74 -3.52
C THR A 221 6.64 8.91 -2.64
N THR A 222 7.01 7.88 -1.87
CA THR A 222 8.14 7.91 -0.94
C THR A 222 9.48 8.03 -1.67
N VAL A 223 9.61 7.42 -2.85
CA VAL A 223 10.83 7.52 -3.67
C VAL A 223 10.97 8.93 -4.27
N GLY A 224 9.87 9.47 -4.80
CA GLY A 224 9.87 10.81 -5.41
C GLY A 224 10.16 11.92 -4.41
N ILE A 225 9.56 11.88 -3.21
CA ILE A 225 9.80 12.92 -2.20
C ILE A 225 11.25 12.95 -1.72
N LEU A 226 11.85 11.77 -1.52
CA LEU A 226 13.25 11.66 -1.11
C LEU A 226 14.18 12.19 -2.20
N ALA A 227 13.94 11.82 -3.46
CA ALA A 227 14.72 12.29 -4.60
C ALA A 227 14.63 13.82 -4.74
N ALA A 228 13.42 14.37 -4.70
CA ALA A 228 13.18 15.82 -4.76
C ALA A 228 13.85 16.57 -3.60
N ALA A 229 13.71 16.06 -2.38
CA ALA A 229 14.32 16.67 -1.20
C ALA A 229 15.86 16.68 -1.27
N LYS A 230 16.47 15.61 -1.76
CA LYS A 230 17.93 15.54 -2.00
C LYS A 230 18.38 16.57 -3.05
N VAL A 231 17.65 16.71 -4.15
CA VAL A 231 17.98 17.69 -5.21
C VAL A 231 17.93 19.11 -4.64
N VAL A 232 16.86 19.47 -3.91
CA VAL A 232 16.72 20.78 -3.30
C VAL A 232 17.80 21.03 -2.26
N ALA A 233 18.07 20.07 -1.37
CA ALA A 233 19.10 20.20 -0.33
C ALA A 233 20.52 20.41 -0.89
N ASN A 234 20.81 19.84 -2.04
CA ASN A 234 22.12 19.95 -2.68
C ASN A 234 22.28 21.18 -3.58
N LYS A 235 21.22 21.97 -3.78
CA LYS A 235 21.26 23.19 -4.61
C LYS A 235 21.33 24.43 -3.72
N ALA A 236 22.42 25.17 -3.79
CA ALA A 236 22.57 26.42 -3.05
C ALA A 236 21.45 27.40 -3.39
N ASP A 237 20.95 28.09 -2.37
CA ASP A 237 19.90 29.12 -2.47
C ASP A 237 18.58 28.64 -3.15
N CYS A 238 18.30 27.35 -3.11
CA CYS A 238 17.04 26.80 -3.65
C CYS A 238 15.90 27.09 -2.67
N ALA A 239 14.91 27.87 -3.12
CA ALA A 239 13.73 28.21 -2.34
C ALA A 239 12.57 27.21 -2.49
N ILE A 240 12.65 26.29 -3.46
CA ILE A 240 11.61 25.29 -3.72
C ILE A 240 11.36 24.43 -2.48
N LYS A 241 10.09 24.22 -2.14
CA LYS A 241 9.64 23.32 -1.08
C LYS A 241 9.18 21.99 -1.66
N VAL A 242 9.32 20.95 -0.86
CA VAL A 242 8.88 19.59 -1.22
C VAL A 242 7.77 19.17 -0.28
N ALA A 243 6.59 18.94 -0.83
CA ALA A 243 5.43 18.40 -0.14
C ALA A 243 5.22 16.93 -0.53
N GLY A 244 4.52 16.15 0.27
CA GLY A 244 4.13 14.81 -0.18
C GLY A 244 4.09 13.75 0.91
N LEU A 245 4.26 12.51 0.45
CA LEU A 245 4.21 11.28 1.25
C LEU A 245 5.62 10.71 1.39
N GLY A 246 6.13 10.66 2.61
CA GLY A 246 7.51 10.26 2.86
C GLY A 246 7.68 9.25 3.99
N LEU A 247 8.68 8.37 3.85
CA LEU A 247 9.04 7.42 4.89
C LEU A 247 9.92 8.13 5.93
N PRO A 248 9.55 8.17 7.23
CA PRO A 248 10.30 8.90 8.25
C PRO A 248 11.78 8.52 8.34
N SER A 249 12.12 7.23 8.21
CA SER A 249 13.51 6.76 8.27
C SER A 249 14.38 7.33 7.15
N GLU A 250 13.80 7.65 5.99
CA GLU A 250 14.52 8.22 4.85
C GLU A 250 14.51 9.75 4.85
N MET A 251 13.43 10.36 5.35
CA MET A 251 13.18 11.80 5.26
C MET A 251 13.64 12.62 6.47
N LYS A 252 14.04 11.99 7.57
CA LYS A 252 14.38 12.66 8.85
C LYS A 252 15.39 13.81 8.70
N ASP A 253 16.33 13.70 7.76
CA ASP A 253 17.36 14.70 7.54
C ASP A 253 16.87 15.88 6.67
N TYR A 254 15.72 15.73 6.02
CA TYR A 254 15.15 16.67 5.06
C TYR A 254 13.87 17.34 5.55
N VAL A 255 13.32 16.92 6.70
CA VAL A 255 12.05 17.44 7.25
C VAL A 255 12.30 18.38 8.41
N GLY A 256 11.64 19.53 8.42
CA GLY A 256 11.65 20.52 9.50
C GLY A 256 11.87 21.96 9.05
N GLU A 257 11.96 22.88 10.00
CA GLU A 257 12.19 24.29 9.73
C GLU A 257 13.54 24.50 8.99
N GLY A 258 13.51 25.30 7.94
CA GLY A 258 14.71 25.57 7.12
C GLY A 258 15.14 24.42 6.24
N LYS A 259 14.46 23.29 6.25
CA LYS A 259 14.71 22.13 5.40
C LYS A 259 13.88 22.20 4.10
N PRO A 260 14.26 21.38 3.07
CA PRO A 260 13.48 21.29 1.83
C PRO A 260 12.02 20.97 2.03
N CYS A 261 11.70 20.11 3.00
CA CYS A 261 10.37 19.66 3.32
C CYS A 261 9.99 20.14 4.73
N PRO A 262 9.18 21.19 4.88
CA PRO A 262 8.76 21.67 6.21
C PRO A 262 8.06 20.60 7.03
N TYR A 263 7.18 19.83 6.40
CA TYR A 263 6.48 18.66 6.93
C TYR A 263 5.99 17.77 5.78
N MET A 264 5.70 16.53 6.10
CA MET A 264 5.18 15.54 5.14
C MET A 264 4.13 14.67 5.81
N TYR A 265 3.50 13.81 5.04
CA TYR A 265 2.50 12.87 5.55
C TYR A 265 2.87 11.44 5.20
N LEU A 266 2.35 10.51 5.99
CA LEU A 266 2.27 9.09 5.70
C LEU A 266 1.26 8.46 6.68
N TRP A 267 0.95 7.21 6.51
CA TRP A 267 0.24 6.29 7.41
C TRP A 267 1.21 5.22 7.92
N ASN A 268 0.74 4.29 8.75
CA ASN A 268 1.59 3.19 9.21
C ASN A 268 1.62 2.04 8.20
N PRO A 269 2.70 1.84 7.43
CA PRO A 269 2.78 0.76 6.43
C PRO A 269 2.82 -0.64 7.07
N ILE A 270 3.36 -0.77 8.28
CA ILE A 270 3.38 -2.03 9.04
C ILE A 270 1.94 -2.50 9.28
N GLU A 271 1.08 -1.58 9.70
CA GLU A 271 -0.34 -1.88 9.96
C GLU A 271 -1.12 -2.25 8.69
N VAL A 272 -0.75 -1.70 7.54
CA VAL A 272 -1.33 -2.09 6.23
C VAL A 272 -1.03 -3.56 5.94
N GLY A 273 0.21 -3.99 6.12
CA GLY A 273 0.60 -5.39 5.95
C GLY A 273 -0.07 -6.33 6.95
N GLU A 274 -0.11 -5.94 8.22
CA GLU A 274 -0.78 -6.68 9.30
C GLU A 274 -2.29 -6.87 9.00
N CYS A 275 -2.98 -5.79 8.64
CA CYS A 275 -4.41 -5.81 8.30
C CYS A 275 -4.72 -6.79 7.15
N ALA A 276 -3.85 -6.89 6.14
CA ALA A 276 -4.05 -7.81 5.03
C ALA A 276 -4.09 -9.28 5.46
N VAL A 277 -3.27 -9.69 6.42
CA VAL A 277 -3.27 -11.04 6.97
C VAL A 277 -4.57 -11.35 7.69
N TYR A 278 -5.01 -10.45 8.57
CA TYR A 278 -6.28 -10.62 9.30
C TYR A 278 -7.50 -10.56 8.37
N MET A 279 -7.44 -9.77 7.31
CA MET A 279 -8.46 -9.74 6.27
C MET A 279 -8.53 -11.08 5.51
N ILE A 280 -7.40 -11.65 5.08
CA ILE A 280 -7.35 -12.99 4.45
C ILE A 280 -7.97 -14.03 5.39
N LYS A 281 -7.55 -14.03 6.67
CA LYS A 281 -8.08 -14.95 7.67
C LYS A 281 -9.58 -14.80 7.87
N ALA A 282 -10.07 -13.57 8.00
CA ALA A 282 -11.50 -13.30 8.18
C ALA A 282 -12.34 -13.78 7.00
N ILE A 283 -11.84 -13.65 5.77
CA ILE A 283 -12.51 -14.17 4.56
C ILE A 283 -12.54 -15.70 4.59
N ILE A 284 -11.42 -16.37 4.90
CA ILE A 284 -11.33 -17.83 5.00
C ILE A 284 -12.27 -18.36 6.07
N ASP A 285 -12.36 -17.69 7.20
CA ASP A 285 -13.21 -18.07 8.34
C ASP A 285 -14.70 -17.71 8.13
N GLY A 286 -15.07 -17.05 7.02
CA GLY A 286 -16.43 -16.59 6.75
C GLY A 286 -16.93 -15.50 7.71
N LYS A 287 -16.03 -14.71 8.30
CA LYS A 287 -16.34 -13.66 9.28
C LYS A 287 -16.57 -12.28 8.66
N VAL A 288 -16.33 -12.12 7.35
CA VAL A 288 -16.53 -10.85 6.65
C VAL A 288 -18.02 -10.64 6.38
N GLY A 289 -18.58 -9.59 6.95
CA GLY A 289 -19.97 -9.17 6.76
C GLY A 289 -20.15 -8.17 5.60
N GLU A 290 -21.28 -7.45 5.67
CA GLU A 290 -21.61 -6.39 4.71
C GLU A 290 -20.92 -5.06 5.08
N VAL A 291 -20.93 -4.10 4.15
CA VAL A 291 -20.48 -2.72 4.41
C VAL A 291 -21.21 -2.14 5.63
N GLY A 292 -20.49 -1.48 6.51
CA GLY A 292 -20.97 -0.96 7.79
C GLY A 292 -20.89 -1.96 8.95
N THR A 293 -20.40 -3.19 8.71
CA THR A 293 -20.09 -4.15 9.78
C THR A 293 -18.59 -4.16 10.08
N SER A 294 -18.20 -4.86 11.14
CA SER A 294 -16.80 -5.02 11.53
C SER A 294 -16.47 -6.47 11.82
N PHE A 295 -15.21 -6.83 11.69
CA PHE A 295 -14.69 -8.08 12.22
C PHE A 295 -13.54 -7.83 13.19
N GLY A 296 -13.46 -8.63 14.24
CA GLY A 296 -12.35 -8.63 15.18
C GLY A 296 -11.17 -9.42 14.63
N ALA A 297 -9.97 -8.94 14.88
CA ALA A 297 -8.74 -9.66 14.62
C ALA A 297 -8.16 -10.24 15.91
N ASP A 298 -7.30 -11.26 15.77
CA ASP A 298 -6.69 -11.92 16.93
C ASP A 298 -5.60 -11.04 17.61
N ASN A 299 -5.41 -9.79 17.12
CA ASN A 299 -4.54 -8.75 17.67
C ASN A 299 -5.28 -7.71 18.51
N ASP A 300 -6.48 -8.01 18.99
CA ASP A 300 -7.38 -7.11 19.72
C ASP A 300 -7.88 -5.87 18.93
N LYS A 301 -7.57 -5.79 17.63
CA LYS A 301 -8.09 -4.75 16.73
C LYS A 301 -9.42 -5.15 16.13
N THR A 302 -10.21 -4.16 15.81
CA THR A 302 -11.48 -4.30 15.07
C THR A 302 -11.38 -3.50 13.80
N TYR A 303 -11.69 -4.15 12.67
CA TYR A 303 -11.64 -3.54 11.34
C TYR A 303 -13.05 -3.30 10.81
N GLU A 304 -13.37 -2.05 10.50
CA GLU A 304 -14.64 -1.66 9.91
C GLU A 304 -14.60 -1.85 8.39
N ILE A 305 -15.64 -2.49 7.84
CA ILE A 305 -15.79 -2.71 6.42
C ILE A 305 -16.53 -1.51 5.82
N THR A 306 -15.87 -0.80 4.92
CA THR A 306 -16.45 0.32 4.19
C THR A 306 -16.62 -0.02 2.71
N ALA A 307 -17.41 0.78 1.98
CA ALA A 307 -17.51 0.66 0.53
C ALA A 307 -16.17 1.03 -0.12
N GLY A 308 -15.79 0.33 -1.16
CA GLY A 308 -14.55 0.54 -1.92
C GLY A 308 -14.81 0.60 -3.43
N ASP A 309 -13.81 1.02 -4.19
CA ASP A 309 -13.77 1.03 -5.65
C ASP A 309 -12.29 0.93 -6.08
N PRO A 310 -11.89 -0.03 -6.93
CA PRO A 310 -12.71 -1.02 -7.63
C PRO A 310 -13.12 -2.26 -6.82
N ALA A 311 -12.51 -2.57 -5.67
CA ALA A 311 -13.04 -3.59 -4.75
C ALA A 311 -14.32 -3.07 -4.08
N GLU A 312 -15.38 -3.86 -4.07
CA GLU A 312 -16.68 -3.45 -3.49
C GLU A 312 -16.59 -3.18 -1.98
N LYS A 313 -15.64 -3.82 -1.29
CA LYS A 313 -15.41 -3.73 0.15
C LYS A 313 -13.96 -3.36 0.43
N GLN A 314 -13.75 -2.45 1.37
CA GLN A 314 -12.41 -2.08 1.82
C GLN A 314 -12.36 -1.88 3.33
N ILE A 315 -11.15 -1.84 3.85
CA ILE A 315 -10.82 -1.32 5.18
C ILE A 315 -9.91 -0.13 4.97
N ILE A 316 -10.19 0.99 5.65
CA ILE A 316 -9.31 2.15 5.69
C ILE A 316 -8.51 2.03 7.00
N VAL A 317 -7.18 1.87 6.88
CA VAL A 317 -6.29 1.63 8.03
C VAL A 317 -6.23 2.87 8.92
N GLY A 318 -6.12 4.06 8.33
CA GLY A 318 -6.15 5.30 9.10
C GLY A 318 -6.03 6.55 8.24
N PRO A 319 -6.14 7.74 8.86
CA PRO A 319 -5.88 8.99 8.16
C PRO A 319 -4.38 9.18 7.92
N PRO A 320 -3.98 10.04 6.95
CA PRO A 320 -2.60 10.50 6.84
C PRO A 320 -2.17 11.22 8.14
N PHE A 321 -0.98 10.85 8.64
CA PHE A 321 -0.38 11.44 9.83
C PHE A 321 0.75 12.40 9.43
N ALA A 322 0.82 13.57 10.08
CA ALA A 322 1.82 14.58 9.78
C ALA A 322 3.15 14.31 10.49
N PHE A 323 4.24 14.29 9.74
CA PHE A 323 5.60 14.24 10.25
C PHE A 323 6.25 15.61 10.10
N THR A 324 6.70 16.15 11.21
CA THR A 324 7.36 17.45 11.32
C THR A 324 8.76 17.29 11.90
N GLY A 325 9.56 18.36 11.91
CA GLY A 325 10.87 18.33 12.56
C GLY A 325 10.85 17.96 14.05
N GLU A 326 9.70 18.11 14.71
CA GLU A 326 9.55 17.81 16.14
C GLU A 326 9.35 16.31 16.40
N ASN A 327 8.61 15.60 15.53
CA ASN A 327 8.20 14.22 15.78
C ASN A 327 8.88 13.17 14.88
N ILE A 328 9.43 13.56 13.72
CA ILE A 328 9.96 12.61 12.74
C ILE A 328 11.08 11.73 13.30
N GLY A 329 11.86 12.26 14.25
CA GLY A 329 12.96 11.51 14.87
C GLY A 329 12.50 10.26 15.63
N GLU A 330 11.34 10.32 16.27
CA GLU A 330 10.73 9.20 16.98
C GLU A 330 10.28 8.10 16.02
N TRP A 331 9.68 8.52 14.90
CA TRP A 331 9.13 7.60 13.90
C TRP A 331 10.18 7.00 12.97
N ALA A 332 11.32 7.68 12.76
CA ALA A 332 12.39 7.18 11.91
C ALA A 332 13.02 5.86 12.40
N GLY A 333 12.80 5.50 13.66
CA GLY A 333 13.17 4.18 14.20
C GLY A 333 12.10 3.12 14.05
N VAL A 334 10.88 3.49 13.67
CA VAL A 334 9.73 2.61 13.51
C VAL A 334 9.55 2.21 12.04
N TYR A 335 9.48 3.17 11.15
CA TYR A 335 9.37 2.95 9.69
C TYR A 335 9.89 4.10 8.82
#